data_2f0d28529abe9db2d9184d6d8a62a798
#
_entry.id   2f0d28529abe9db2d9184d6d8a62a798
#
_cell.length_a   1.000
_cell.length_b   1.000
_cell.length_c   1.000
_cell.angle_alpha   90.00
_cell.angle_beta   90.00
_cell.angle_gamma   90.00
#
_symmetry.space_group_name_H-M   'P 1'
#
loop_
_entity.id
_entity.type
_entity.pdbx_description
1 polymer ?
#
loop_
_entity_poly.entity_id
_entity_poly.type
_entity_poly.pdbx_seq_one_letter_code
_entity_poly.pdbx_strand_id
1 'polypeptide(L)'
;MIQELKVRNFLSFKDEVTFSFEATRDTFAENYQVVEVAPGVRLLRFAMVYGANASGKSNLLSAFDFLEAFWKNQPNSIEDETGVVPFLLDKESPQSPSVFELVFYVEATKYWYQLSIDEHAVHYEKLYYYKSVQPTLLFDRELENGQSVIHYGAPVKMSAIEKEKIAVECLKNMSFFAARDKANVNIPDIDNASNWMKKQYMPVILPKTALFDYAEKKSFEDQSLKSHLLNFLRQADFNISNVITDVIKEQIPEKYLKMFLSSDEIPAVEKERLRKDGTFTHYKTTFEHTILANDGESKFYLPKELESLGTLRTFGVETAIYYVQQTGAFLPIDEIENSLHPQLLRFILLDFLRKRTKAQLLVTTHYDPLLNDISRPDDQKIFRKDSVWFTEKKENGHTDVYSLAEFRGLNRLSSIQKAYNQGNFGAFPQIDL
;
A
#
# COMPACT_ATOMS: atom_id res chain seq x y z
N MET A 1 -5.55 5.09 -9.97
CA MET A 1 -6.31 4.15 -9.12
C MET A 1 -6.08 2.72 -9.59
N ILE A 2 -5.96 1.78 -8.68
CA ILE A 2 -5.85 0.35 -8.99
C ILE A 2 -7.22 -0.20 -9.32
N GLN A 3 -7.33 -0.99 -10.39
CA GLN A 3 -8.50 -1.76 -10.74
C GLN A 3 -8.37 -3.21 -10.24
N GLU A 4 -7.27 -3.89 -10.60
CA GLU A 4 -7.09 -5.33 -10.35
C GLU A 4 -5.63 -5.70 -10.18
N LEU A 5 -5.35 -6.64 -9.29
CA LEU A 5 -4.08 -7.35 -9.17
C LEU A 5 -4.35 -8.85 -9.35
N LYS A 6 -3.58 -9.49 -10.24
CA LYS A 6 -3.46 -10.95 -10.29
C LYS A 6 -2.05 -11.36 -9.89
N VAL A 7 -1.95 -12.43 -9.14
CA VAL A 7 -0.67 -12.98 -8.70
C VAL A 7 -0.70 -14.49 -8.71
N ARG A 8 0.37 -15.12 -9.16
CA ARG A 8 0.57 -16.56 -9.21
C ARG A 8 1.99 -16.91 -8.79
N ASN A 9 2.14 -18.04 -8.10
CA ASN A 9 3.42 -18.55 -7.63
C ASN A 9 4.21 -17.52 -6.79
N PHE A 10 3.56 -16.96 -5.79
CA PHE A 10 4.18 -15.97 -4.91
C PHE A 10 3.77 -16.20 -3.46
N LEU A 11 4.73 -16.37 -2.55
CA LEU A 11 4.51 -16.64 -1.13
C LEU A 11 3.53 -17.79 -0.88
N SER A 12 2.30 -17.52 -0.43
CA SER A 12 1.26 -18.54 -0.22
C SER A 12 0.34 -18.74 -1.42
N PHE A 13 0.49 -17.98 -2.49
CA PHE A 13 -0.33 -18.11 -3.70
C PHE A 13 0.36 -19.03 -4.71
N LYS A 14 -0.04 -20.32 -4.72
CA LYS A 14 0.42 -21.29 -5.71
C LYS A 14 -0.21 -21.03 -7.07
N ASP A 15 -1.55 -21.05 -7.08
CA ASP A 15 -2.37 -20.80 -8.25
C ASP A 15 -2.65 -19.30 -8.41
N GLU A 16 -3.19 -18.89 -9.56
CA GLU A 16 -3.55 -17.50 -9.80
C GLU A 16 -4.70 -17.09 -8.87
N VAL A 17 -4.48 -16.02 -8.13
CA VAL A 17 -5.50 -15.33 -7.37
C VAL A 17 -5.72 -13.93 -7.92
N THR A 18 -6.96 -13.45 -7.83
CA THR A 18 -7.36 -12.13 -8.31
C THR A 18 -7.94 -11.32 -7.17
N PHE A 19 -7.42 -10.10 -6.99
CA PHE A 19 -8.01 -9.08 -6.13
C PHE A 19 -8.44 -7.88 -6.98
N SER A 20 -9.65 -7.34 -6.75
CA SER A 20 -10.19 -6.25 -7.57
C SER A 20 -10.86 -5.16 -6.73
N PHE A 21 -10.65 -3.91 -7.16
CA PHE A 21 -11.41 -2.75 -6.69
C PHE A 21 -12.62 -2.42 -7.60
N GLU A 22 -12.99 -3.26 -8.53
CA GLU A 22 -14.19 -3.02 -9.34
C GLU A 22 -15.45 -3.02 -8.47
N ALA A 23 -16.23 -1.95 -8.59
CA ALA A 23 -17.51 -1.87 -7.89
C ALA A 23 -18.58 -2.69 -8.64
N THR A 24 -19.32 -3.49 -7.88
CA THR A 24 -20.52 -4.16 -8.41
C THR A 24 -21.60 -3.15 -8.81
N ARG A 25 -22.70 -3.62 -9.40
CA ARG A 25 -23.85 -2.75 -9.77
C ARG A 25 -24.63 -2.18 -8.58
N ASP A 26 -24.23 -2.52 -7.35
CA ASP A 26 -24.83 -1.96 -6.15
C ASP A 26 -24.58 -0.44 -6.12
N THR A 27 -25.63 0.34 -5.86
CA THR A 27 -25.60 1.81 -5.80
C THR A 27 -25.44 2.35 -4.39
N PHE A 28 -25.40 1.47 -3.39
CA PHE A 28 -25.18 1.89 -2.00
C PHE A 28 -23.83 2.64 -1.88
N ALA A 29 -23.86 3.77 -1.18
CA ALA A 29 -22.66 4.58 -0.90
C ALA A 29 -21.85 5.01 -2.15
N GLU A 30 -22.46 4.99 -3.34
CA GLU A 30 -21.80 5.30 -4.61
C GLU A 30 -21.10 6.67 -4.58
N ASN A 31 -21.73 7.67 -3.97
CA ASN A 31 -21.23 9.05 -3.95
C ASN A 31 -19.93 9.25 -3.17
N TYR A 32 -19.53 8.30 -2.31
CA TYR A 32 -18.33 8.46 -1.46
C TYR A 32 -17.43 7.22 -1.37
N GLN A 33 -17.91 6.04 -1.79
CA GLN A 33 -17.08 4.82 -1.83
C GLN A 33 -16.67 4.40 -3.23
N VAL A 34 -17.25 4.97 -4.27
CA VAL A 34 -16.99 4.63 -5.67
C VAL A 34 -16.52 5.86 -6.42
N VAL A 35 -15.56 5.65 -7.32
CA VAL A 35 -15.09 6.65 -8.28
C VAL A 35 -15.29 6.11 -9.68
N GLU A 36 -15.97 6.82 -10.53
CA GLU A 36 -15.97 6.56 -11.96
C GLU A 36 -14.69 7.15 -12.56
N VAL A 37 -13.73 6.28 -12.90
CA VAL A 37 -12.40 6.68 -13.40
C VAL A 37 -12.38 6.87 -14.91
N ALA A 38 -13.29 6.20 -15.63
CA ALA A 38 -13.54 6.31 -17.06
C ALA A 38 -15.01 5.94 -17.32
N PRO A 39 -15.60 6.30 -18.48
CA PRO A 39 -16.99 5.98 -18.78
C PRO A 39 -17.34 4.51 -18.53
N GLY A 40 -18.24 4.26 -17.57
CA GLY A 40 -18.68 2.93 -17.17
C GLY A 40 -17.71 2.12 -16.31
N VAL A 41 -16.55 2.67 -15.92
CA VAL A 41 -15.58 2.01 -15.06
C VAL A 41 -15.65 2.60 -13.65
N ARG A 42 -16.19 1.82 -12.73
CA ARG A 42 -16.47 2.20 -11.35
C ARG A 42 -15.52 1.45 -10.41
N LEU A 43 -14.68 2.18 -9.68
CA LEU A 43 -13.70 1.60 -8.75
C LEU A 43 -14.02 1.98 -7.31
N LEU A 44 -13.86 1.00 -6.42
CA LEU A 44 -13.95 1.19 -4.98
C LEU A 44 -12.76 2.00 -4.46
N ARG A 45 -13.03 2.82 -3.46
CA ARG A 45 -12.01 3.56 -2.71
C ARG A 45 -11.49 2.80 -1.50
N PHE A 46 -12.19 1.76 -1.10
CA PHE A 46 -11.89 1.01 0.11
C PHE A 46 -12.11 -0.48 -0.09
N ALA A 47 -11.20 -1.30 0.44
CA ALA A 47 -11.37 -2.72 0.58
C ALA A 47 -10.76 -3.21 1.90
N MET A 48 -11.39 -4.23 2.50
CA MET A 48 -10.93 -4.90 3.71
C MET A 48 -10.84 -6.41 3.50
N VAL A 49 -9.76 -7.00 3.98
CA VAL A 49 -9.45 -8.43 3.83
C VAL A 49 -9.52 -9.13 5.17
N TYR A 50 -10.36 -10.13 5.26
CA TYR A 50 -10.52 -11.02 6.41
C TYR A 50 -9.92 -12.39 6.16
N GLY A 51 -9.62 -13.10 7.22
CA GLY A 51 -9.16 -14.50 7.18
C GLY A 51 -8.52 -14.90 8.49
N ALA A 52 -8.36 -16.18 8.69
CA ALA A 52 -7.67 -16.74 9.84
C ALA A 52 -6.20 -16.28 9.91
N ASN A 53 -5.53 -16.51 11.05
CA ASN A 53 -4.08 -16.34 11.14
C ASN A 53 -3.38 -17.25 10.12
N ALA A 54 -2.35 -16.73 9.48
CA ALA A 54 -1.60 -17.42 8.43
C ALA A 54 -2.44 -17.83 7.19
N SER A 55 -3.61 -17.23 6.95
CA SER A 55 -4.44 -17.48 5.76
C SER A 55 -3.94 -16.79 4.49
N GLY A 56 -2.94 -15.90 4.57
CA GLY A 56 -2.38 -15.19 3.43
C GLY A 56 -2.81 -13.72 3.28
N LYS A 57 -3.50 -13.12 4.27
CA LYS A 57 -3.86 -11.68 4.25
C LYS A 57 -2.65 -10.78 3.99
N SER A 58 -1.61 -10.93 4.83
CA SER A 58 -0.37 -10.15 4.68
C SER A 58 0.35 -10.47 3.37
N ASN A 59 0.26 -11.71 2.84
CA ASN A 59 0.86 -12.09 1.57
C ASN A 59 0.18 -11.37 0.39
N LEU A 60 -1.13 -11.08 0.46
CA LEU A 60 -1.79 -10.25 -0.55
C LEU A 60 -1.23 -8.83 -0.55
N LEU A 61 -1.04 -8.23 0.63
CA LEU A 61 -0.40 -6.92 0.73
C LEU A 61 1.06 -6.97 0.28
N SER A 62 1.78 -8.07 0.60
CA SER A 62 3.16 -8.26 0.15
C SER A 62 3.30 -8.33 -1.38
N ALA A 63 2.28 -8.79 -2.09
CA ALA A 63 2.29 -8.76 -3.56
C ALA A 63 2.25 -7.31 -4.09
N PHE A 64 1.49 -6.44 -3.44
CA PHE A 64 1.52 -5.01 -3.74
C PHE A 64 2.86 -4.36 -3.36
N ASP A 65 3.39 -4.67 -2.18
CA ASP A 65 4.67 -4.13 -1.69
C ASP A 65 5.85 -4.56 -2.58
N PHE A 66 5.85 -5.83 -3.01
CA PHE A 66 6.85 -6.33 -3.95
C PHE A 66 6.88 -5.53 -5.25
N LEU A 67 5.72 -5.27 -5.87
CA LEU A 67 5.65 -4.48 -7.11
C LEU A 67 6.15 -3.04 -6.87
N GLU A 68 5.76 -2.41 -5.76
CA GLU A 68 6.19 -1.05 -5.40
C GLU A 68 7.71 -0.96 -5.26
N ALA A 69 8.30 -1.90 -4.53
CA ALA A 69 9.74 -1.97 -4.33
C ALA A 69 10.47 -2.32 -5.63
N PHE A 70 10.01 -3.33 -6.39
CA PHE A 70 10.63 -3.80 -7.61
C PHE A 70 10.72 -2.72 -8.70
N TRP A 71 9.69 -1.90 -8.86
CA TRP A 71 9.73 -0.81 -9.85
C TRP A 71 10.77 0.26 -9.57
N LYS A 72 11.23 0.39 -8.34
CA LYS A 72 12.19 1.42 -7.89
C LYS A 72 13.58 0.85 -7.62
N ASN A 73 13.66 -0.46 -7.36
CA ASN A 73 14.91 -1.10 -6.96
C ASN A 73 15.95 -1.06 -8.09
N GLN A 74 17.14 -0.61 -7.75
CA GLN A 74 18.32 -0.59 -8.64
C GLN A 74 19.38 -1.50 -8.04
N PRO A 75 19.50 -2.75 -8.52
CA PRO A 75 20.51 -3.68 -8.05
C PRO A 75 21.92 -3.13 -8.34
N ASN A 76 22.87 -3.45 -7.49
CA ASN A 76 24.27 -3.07 -7.66
C ASN A 76 24.99 -3.99 -8.65
N SER A 77 24.52 -5.23 -8.80
CA SER A 77 25.11 -6.27 -9.65
C SER A 77 24.03 -7.08 -10.36
N ILE A 78 24.40 -7.67 -11.51
CA ILE A 78 23.56 -8.63 -12.23
C ILE A 78 23.37 -9.95 -11.47
N GLU A 79 24.16 -10.17 -10.42
CA GLU A 79 24.10 -11.36 -9.56
C GLU A 79 23.21 -11.14 -8.32
N ASP A 80 22.74 -9.91 -8.08
CA ASP A 80 21.83 -9.63 -6.99
C ASP A 80 20.47 -10.30 -7.24
N GLU A 81 19.83 -10.77 -6.17
CA GLU A 81 18.50 -11.39 -6.25
C GLU A 81 17.41 -10.33 -6.51
N THR A 82 16.35 -10.76 -7.17
CA THR A 82 15.18 -9.90 -7.46
C THR A 82 14.30 -9.62 -6.23
N GLY A 83 14.46 -10.45 -5.19
CA GLY A 83 13.67 -10.40 -3.95
C GLY A 83 12.30 -11.07 -4.06
N VAL A 84 11.97 -11.70 -5.20
CA VAL A 84 10.72 -12.46 -5.31
C VAL A 84 10.86 -13.80 -4.58
N VAL A 85 9.79 -14.19 -3.86
CA VAL A 85 9.74 -15.47 -3.16
C VAL A 85 8.59 -16.29 -3.75
N PRO A 86 8.86 -17.39 -4.45
CA PRO A 86 7.81 -18.25 -5.01
C PRO A 86 7.06 -19.02 -3.91
N PHE A 87 6.02 -19.75 -4.27
CA PHE A 87 5.37 -20.70 -3.38
C PHE A 87 6.31 -21.87 -3.08
N LEU A 88 6.59 -22.12 -1.80
CA LEU A 88 7.64 -23.05 -1.35
C LEU A 88 7.10 -24.42 -0.88
N LEU A 89 5.78 -24.62 -0.85
CA LEU A 89 5.19 -25.82 -0.27
C LEU A 89 4.93 -26.95 -1.29
N ASP A 90 5.59 -26.90 -2.46
CA ASP A 90 5.69 -28.02 -3.39
C ASP A 90 7.08 -28.07 -4.06
N LYS A 91 7.28 -29.03 -4.97
CA LYS A 91 8.58 -29.25 -5.63
C LYS A 91 8.75 -28.47 -6.95
N GLU A 92 7.65 -28.06 -7.56
CA GLU A 92 7.65 -27.47 -8.91
C GLU A 92 7.62 -25.94 -8.86
N SER A 93 6.85 -25.37 -7.94
CA SER A 93 6.68 -23.93 -7.80
C SER A 93 7.99 -23.17 -7.56
N PRO A 94 8.92 -23.65 -6.71
CA PRO A 94 10.19 -22.94 -6.50
C PRO A 94 11.07 -22.83 -7.75
N GLN A 95 10.83 -23.69 -8.76
CA GLN A 95 11.58 -23.69 -10.02
C GLN A 95 10.85 -22.98 -11.17
N SER A 96 9.68 -22.41 -10.86
CA SER A 96 8.83 -21.72 -11.81
C SER A 96 8.81 -20.21 -11.51
N PRO A 97 8.68 -19.35 -12.51
CA PRO A 97 8.59 -17.92 -12.26
C PRO A 97 7.29 -17.53 -11.54
N SER A 98 7.37 -16.52 -10.70
CA SER A 98 6.22 -15.80 -10.18
C SER A 98 5.65 -14.88 -11.25
N VAL A 99 4.33 -14.73 -11.29
CA VAL A 99 3.65 -13.91 -12.29
C VAL A 99 2.76 -12.90 -11.60
N PHE A 100 2.85 -11.65 -12.05
CA PHE A 100 2.04 -10.53 -11.57
C PHE A 100 1.39 -9.83 -12.76
N GLU A 101 0.12 -9.48 -12.60
CA GLU A 101 -0.57 -8.57 -13.51
C GLU A 101 -1.23 -7.47 -12.71
N LEU A 102 -0.98 -6.21 -13.08
CA LEU A 102 -1.62 -5.06 -12.43
C LEU A 102 -2.35 -4.22 -13.48
N VAL A 103 -3.64 -4.01 -13.24
CA VAL A 103 -4.46 -3.09 -14.02
C VAL A 103 -4.73 -1.85 -13.19
N PHE A 104 -4.40 -0.69 -13.73
CA PHE A 104 -4.56 0.59 -13.04
C PHE A 104 -4.89 1.73 -13.98
N TYR A 105 -5.39 2.81 -13.40
CA TYR A 105 -5.74 4.04 -14.11
C TYR A 105 -4.85 5.19 -13.65
N VAL A 106 -4.28 5.90 -14.63
CA VAL A 106 -3.67 7.21 -14.43
C VAL A 106 -4.61 8.21 -15.06
N GLU A 107 -5.26 9.05 -14.25
CA GLU A 107 -6.42 9.85 -14.68
C GLU A 107 -7.52 8.97 -15.31
N ALA A 108 -7.80 9.13 -16.59
CA ALA A 108 -8.78 8.32 -17.32
C ALA A 108 -8.13 7.24 -18.23
N THR A 109 -6.80 7.16 -18.26
CA THR A 109 -6.07 6.20 -19.09
C THR A 109 -5.85 4.90 -18.32
N LYS A 110 -6.35 3.79 -18.88
CA LYS A 110 -6.12 2.44 -18.35
C LYS A 110 -4.74 1.96 -18.77
N TYR A 111 -4.00 1.38 -17.82
CA TYR A 111 -2.74 0.66 -18.03
C TYR A 111 -2.89 -0.79 -17.59
N TRP A 112 -2.16 -1.68 -18.25
CA TRP A 112 -2.05 -3.07 -17.90
C TRP A 112 -0.56 -3.45 -17.90
N TYR A 113 -0.05 -3.75 -16.73
CA TYR A 113 1.32 -4.17 -16.48
C TYR A 113 1.36 -5.66 -16.23
N GLN A 114 2.32 -6.35 -16.84
CA GLN A 114 2.57 -7.78 -16.68
C GLN A 114 4.03 -8.03 -16.36
N LEU A 115 4.30 -8.92 -15.41
CA LEU A 115 5.63 -9.30 -14.97
C LEU A 115 5.70 -10.81 -14.73
N SER A 116 6.72 -11.46 -15.29
CA SER A 116 7.14 -12.81 -14.95
C SER A 116 8.60 -12.79 -14.50
N ILE A 117 8.85 -13.28 -13.28
CA ILE A 117 10.11 -13.08 -12.59
C ILE A 117 10.43 -14.27 -11.68
N ASP A 118 11.71 -14.65 -11.62
CA ASP A 118 12.24 -15.57 -10.60
C ASP A 118 13.30 -14.88 -9.74
N GLU A 119 13.92 -15.61 -8.84
CA GLU A 119 14.95 -15.13 -7.92
C GLU A 119 16.11 -14.41 -8.63
N HIS A 120 16.41 -14.76 -9.86
CA HIS A 120 17.62 -14.33 -10.58
C HIS A 120 17.36 -13.39 -11.75
N ALA A 121 16.14 -13.42 -12.33
CA ALA A 121 15.88 -12.69 -13.55
C ALA A 121 14.39 -12.41 -13.80
N VAL A 122 14.14 -11.38 -14.59
CA VAL A 122 12.86 -11.09 -15.23
C VAL A 122 12.78 -11.85 -16.53
N HIS A 123 11.80 -12.75 -16.66
CA HIS A 123 11.54 -13.51 -17.89
C HIS A 123 10.82 -12.68 -18.92
N TYR A 124 9.78 -11.95 -18.50
CA TYR A 124 9.17 -10.90 -19.30
C TYR A 124 8.61 -9.78 -18.42
N GLU A 125 8.56 -8.58 -19.00
CA GLU A 125 7.93 -7.40 -18.41
C GLU A 125 7.28 -6.58 -19.52
N LYS A 126 5.95 -6.35 -19.44
CA LYS A 126 5.18 -5.72 -20.49
C LYS A 126 4.29 -4.62 -19.93
N LEU A 127 4.16 -3.54 -20.69
CA LEU A 127 3.22 -2.47 -20.39
C LEU A 127 2.34 -2.17 -21.59
N TYR A 128 1.06 -2.23 -21.36
CA TYR A 128 0.03 -1.80 -22.28
C TYR A 128 -0.72 -0.59 -21.74
N TYR A 129 -1.28 0.19 -22.64
CA TYR A 129 -2.25 1.21 -22.29
C TYR A 129 -3.44 1.15 -23.25
N TYR A 130 -4.58 1.79 -22.85
CA TYR A 130 -5.82 1.74 -23.61
C TYR A 130 -6.23 3.16 -23.99
N LYS A 131 -6.06 3.54 -25.25
CA LYS A 131 -6.68 4.73 -25.86
C LYS A 131 -8.06 4.41 -26.45
N SER A 132 -8.37 3.12 -26.60
CA SER A 132 -9.63 2.57 -27.06
C SER A 132 -9.91 1.25 -26.33
N VAL A 133 -10.83 0.44 -26.82
CA VAL A 133 -11.13 -0.90 -26.25
C VAL A 133 -9.95 -1.86 -26.36
N GLN A 134 -9.11 -1.72 -27.39
CA GLN A 134 -7.98 -2.62 -27.62
C GLN A 134 -6.72 -2.14 -26.88
N PRO A 135 -5.97 -3.06 -26.24
CA PRO A 135 -4.68 -2.74 -25.62
C PRO A 135 -3.67 -2.35 -26.70
N THR A 136 -2.88 -1.35 -26.39
CA THR A 136 -1.76 -0.92 -27.25
C THR A 136 -0.48 -1.10 -26.48
N LEU A 137 0.47 -1.85 -27.03
CA LEU A 137 1.77 -2.10 -26.41
C LEU A 137 2.58 -0.81 -26.29
N LEU A 138 3.15 -0.55 -25.12
CA LEU A 138 4.14 0.49 -24.91
C LEU A 138 5.56 -0.11 -24.93
N PHE A 139 5.82 -1.15 -24.14
CA PHE A 139 7.03 -1.94 -24.23
C PHE A 139 6.75 -3.40 -23.91
N ASP A 140 7.60 -4.25 -24.47
CA ASP A 140 7.71 -5.67 -24.20
C ASP A 140 9.19 -6.00 -24.00
N ARG A 141 9.52 -6.42 -22.80
CA ARG A 141 10.87 -6.85 -22.44
C ARG A 141 10.86 -8.34 -22.19
N GLU A 142 11.78 -9.04 -22.81
CA GLU A 142 11.99 -10.48 -22.66
C GLU A 142 13.44 -10.80 -22.33
N LEU A 143 13.69 -11.95 -21.70
CA LEU A 143 15.03 -12.44 -21.40
C LEU A 143 15.48 -13.35 -22.55
N GLU A 144 16.45 -12.92 -23.34
CA GLU A 144 17.02 -13.70 -24.43
C GLU A 144 18.54 -13.94 -24.19
N ASN A 145 18.97 -15.19 -24.18
CA ASN A 145 20.37 -15.56 -23.94
C ASN A 145 20.98 -14.90 -22.68
N GLY A 146 20.19 -14.72 -21.62
CA GLY A 146 20.63 -14.10 -20.36
C GLY A 146 20.71 -12.58 -20.37
N GLN A 147 20.24 -11.94 -21.45
CA GLN A 147 20.19 -10.47 -21.57
C GLN A 147 18.76 -9.99 -21.76
N SER A 148 18.48 -8.77 -21.28
CA SER A 148 17.20 -8.11 -21.48
C SER A 148 17.10 -7.54 -22.89
N VAL A 149 16.13 -8.03 -23.66
CA VAL A 149 15.78 -7.48 -24.98
C VAL A 149 14.48 -6.70 -24.87
N ILE A 150 14.45 -5.46 -25.35
CA ILE A 150 13.31 -4.57 -25.20
C ILE A 150 12.74 -4.19 -26.57
N HIS A 151 11.48 -4.53 -26.79
CA HIS A 151 10.70 -4.13 -27.94
C HIS A 151 9.72 -3.01 -27.56
N TYR A 152 9.68 -1.94 -28.37
CA TYR A 152 8.82 -0.81 -28.12
C TYR A 152 7.65 -0.81 -29.08
N GLY A 153 6.47 -0.57 -28.57
CA GLY A 153 5.26 -0.43 -29.36
C GLY A 153 5.27 0.80 -30.27
N ALA A 154 4.41 0.81 -31.30
CA ALA A 154 4.33 1.88 -32.29
C ALA A 154 4.11 3.31 -31.71
N PRO A 155 3.43 3.52 -30.56
CA PRO A 155 3.28 4.84 -29.97
C PRO A 155 4.58 5.42 -29.42
N VAL A 156 5.51 4.59 -29.03
CA VAL A 156 6.76 5.01 -28.36
C VAL A 156 7.74 5.50 -29.42
N LYS A 157 7.95 6.82 -29.44
CA LYS A 157 8.85 7.47 -30.41
C LYS A 157 10.17 7.77 -29.72
N MET A 158 11.20 6.99 -30.05
CA MET A 158 12.58 7.14 -29.57
C MET A 158 13.58 6.87 -30.70
N SER A 159 14.70 7.57 -30.67
CA SER A 159 15.85 7.28 -31.51
C SER A 159 16.49 5.95 -31.14
N ALA A 160 17.33 5.37 -32.03
CA ALA A 160 18.08 4.16 -31.74
C ALA A 160 18.99 4.33 -30.50
N ILE A 161 19.64 5.48 -30.37
CA ILE A 161 20.53 5.81 -29.23
C ILE A 161 19.77 5.83 -27.91
N GLU A 162 18.56 6.39 -27.87
CA GLU A 162 17.75 6.42 -26.65
C GLU A 162 17.33 5.02 -26.22
N LYS A 163 16.93 4.19 -27.19
CA LYS A 163 16.57 2.78 -26.94
C LYS A 163 17.76 1.99 -26.40
N GLU A 164 18.93 2.17 -27.00
CA GLU A 164 20.18 1.50 -26.60
C GLU A 164 20.59 1.90 -25.18
N LYS A 165 20.49 3.17 -24.80
CA LYS A 165 20.77 3.64 -23.43
C LYS A 165 19.93 2.92 -22.38
N ILE A 166 18.64 2.77 -22.61
CA ILE A 166 17.77 2.07 -21.68
C ILE A 166 18.12 0.57 -21.64
N ALA A 167 18.39 -0.04 -22.80
CA ALA A 167 18.69 -1.46 -22.90
C ALA A 167 19.99 -1.82 -22.15
N VAL A 168 21.02 -0.99 -22.24
CA VAL A 168 22.31 -1.21 -21.54
C VAL A 168 22.15 -1.11 -20.02
N GLU A 169 21.30 -0.18 -19.54
CA GLU A 169 21.03 -0.02 -18.10
C GLU A 169 20.05 -1.08 -17.54
N CYS A 170 19.34 -1.80 -18.41
CA CYS A 170 18.28 -2.72 -18.01
C CYS A 170 18.85 -4.11 -17.70
N LEU A 171 19.39 -4.27 -16.48
CA LEU A 171 19.92 -5.56 -16.02
C LEU A 171 18.80 -6.62 -15.95
N LYS A 172 19.18 -7.91 -16.04
CA LYS A 172 18.22 -9.04 -16.02
C LYS A 172 17.37 -9.09 -14.76
N ASN A 173 17.85 -8.55 -13.62
CA ASN A 173 17.27 -8.63 -12.29
C ASN A 173 16.62 -7.32 -11.80
N MET A 174 16.36 -6.37 -12.67
CA MET A 174 15.69 -5.10 -12.33
C MET A 174 14.49 -4.82 -13.22
N SER A 175 13.63 -3.87 -12.84
CA SER A 175 12.52 -3.47 -13.69
C SER A 175 12.95 -2.56 -14.84
N PHE A 176 12.17 -2.54 -15.92
CA PHE A 176 12.30 -1.55 -16.99
C PHE A 176 12.20 -0.11 -16.45
N PHE A 177 11.30 0.14 -15.49
CA PHE A 177 11.12 1.48 -14.92
C PHE A 177 12.36 1.97 -14.17
N ALA A 178 13.04 1.10 -13.41
CA ALA A 178 14.27 1.44 -12.73
C ALA A 178 15.42 1.73 -13.72
N ALA A 179 15.50 0.98 -14.81
CA ALA A 179 16.47 1.25 -15.89
C ALA A 179 16.16 2.55 -16.63
N ARG A 180 14.88 2.79 -16.95
CA ARG A 180 14.40 4.02 -17.59
C ARG A 180 14.77 5.25 -16.79
N ASP A 181 14.77 5.19 -15.47
CA ASP A 181 15.09 6.33 -14.61
C ASP A 181 16.55 6.81 -14.71
N LYS A 182 17.45 5.93 -15.14
CA LYS A 182 18.86 6.26 -15.38
C LYS A 182 19.07 6.96 -16.73
N ALA A 183 18.10 6.92 -17.64
CA ALA A 183 18.19 7.50 -18.96
C ALA A 183 17.46 8.85 -19.03
N ASN A 184 18.18 9.89 -19.52
CA ASN A 184 17.58 11.21 -19.78
C ASN A 184 16.82 11.17 -21.13
N VAL A 185 15.66 10.53 -21.12
CA VAL A 185 14.78 10.34 -22.28
C VAL A 185 13.36 10.75 -21.88
N ASN A 186 12.57 11.28 -22.81
CA ASN A 186 11.16 11.61 -22.58
C ASN A 186 10.25 10.61 -23.31
N ILE A 187 9.44 9.86 -22.56
CA ILE A 187 8.51 8.86 -23.09
C ILE A 187 7.15 9.05 -22.40
N PRO A 188 6.34 10.03 -22.84
CA PRO A 188 5.20 10.55 -22.06
C PRO A 188 4.24 9.48 -21.53
N ASP A 189 3.83 8.52 -22.36
CA ASP A 189 2.86 7.50 -21.93
C ASP A 189 3.46 6.52 -20.89
N ILE A 190 4.75 6.17 -21.00
CA ILE A 190 5.47 5.37 -20.01
C ILE A 190 5.77 6.19 -18.76
N ASP A 191 6.18 7.45 -18.93
CA ASP A 191 6.50 8.35 -17.83
C ASP A 191 5.29 8.66 -16.95
N ASN A 192 4.09 8.73 -17.53
CA ASN A 192 2.83 8.85 -16.78
C ASN A 192 2.60 7.64 -15.87
N ALA A 193 2.78 6.42 -16.38
CA ALA A 193 2.68 5.20 -15.57
C ALA A 193 3.75 5.18 -14.47
N SER A 194 5.02 5.44 -14.81
CA SER A 194 6.14 5.51 -13.87
C SER A 194 5.92 6.54 -12.76
N ASN A 195 5.46 7.74 -13.12
CA ASN A 195 5.17 8.79 -12.14
C ASN A 195 4.03 8.42 -11.19
N TRP A 196 2.98 7.73 -11.70
CA TRP A 196 1.90 7.22 -10.88
C TRP A 196 2.42 6.18 -9.87
N MET A 197 3.20 5.20 -10.33
CA MET A 197 3.81 4.17 -9.47
C MET A 197 4.68 4.77 -8.36
N LYS A 198 5.42 5.85 -8.66
CA LYS A 198 6.31 6.51 -7.69
C LYS A 198 5.60 7.40 -6.69
N LYS A 199 4.51 8.07 -7.10
CA LYS A 199 3.87 9.14 -6.33
C LYS A 199 2.51 8.76 -5.74
N GLN A 200 1.81 7.81 -6.35
CA GLN A 200 0.45 7.44 -5.99
C GLN A 200 0.30 5.95 -5.63
N TYR A 201 1.41 5.26 -5.48
CA TYR A 201 1.44 3.88 -4.99
C TYR A 201 2.37 3.85 -3.77
N MET A 202 1.77 3.65 -2.58
CA MET A 202 2.50 3.73 -1.31
C MET A 202 2.94 2.33 -0.85
N PRO A 203 4.09 2.22 -0.17
CA PRO A 203 4.51 0.97 0.45
C PRO A 203 3.50 0.53 1.53
N VAL A 204 3.51 -0.76 1.85
CA VAL A 204 2.64 -1.34 2.88
C VAL A 204 3.02 -0.81 4.27
N ILE A 205 2.02 -0.34 5.01
CA ILE A 205 2.17 -0.05 6.43
C ILE A 205 1.99 -1.36 7.21
N LEU A 206 3.06 -1.88 7.76
CA LEU A 206 3.04 -3.07 8.61
C LEU A 206 2.67 -2.71 10.07
N PRO A 207 2.23 -3.68 10.89
CA PRO A 207 1.93 -3.45 12.32
C PRO A 207 3.09 -2.83 13.10
N LYS A 208 4.33 -3.18 12.74
CA LYS A 208 5.56 -2.70 13.39
C LYS A 208 6.18 -1.45 12.74
N THR A 209 5.57 -0.89 11.68
CA THR A 209 6.10 0.31 11.03
C THR A 209 6.10 1.49 12.02
N ALA A 210 7.26 2.12 12.20
CA ALA A 210 7.45 3.28 13.08
C ALA A 210 6.87 4.56 12.43
N LEU A 211 5.54 4.60 12.28
CA LEU A 211 4.85 5.71 11.60
C LEU A 211 4.96 7.04 12.34
N PHE A 212 5.12 6.99 13.68
CA PHE A 212 5.14 8.21 14.47
C PHE A 212 6.31 9.13 14.10
N ASP A 213 7.51 8.57 13.91
CA ASP A 213 8.71 9.37 13.57
C ASP A 213 8.56 10.07 12.21
N TYR A 214 7.90 9.40 11.25
CA TYR A 214 7.53 10.02 9.98
C TYR A 214 6.51 11.13 10.17
N ALA A 215 5.45 10.88 10.94
CA ALA A 215 4.37 11.83 11.21
C ALA A 215 4.84 13.04 12.02
N GLU A 216 5.71 12.82 13.00
CA GLU A 216 6.35 13.85 13.81
C GLU A 216 7.08 14.88 12.93
N LYS A 217 7.95 14.39 12.04
CA LYS A 217 8.66 15.23 11.07
C LYS A 217 7.69 15.97 10.15
N LYS A 218 6.72 15.25 9.58
CA LYS A 218 5.76 15.83 8.62
C LYS A 218 4.85 16.88 9.26
N SER A 219 4.37 16.65 10.47
CA SER A 219 3.54 17.63 11.20
C SER A 219 4.33 18.89 11.60
N PHE A 220 5.64 18.79 11.77
CA PHE A 220 6.52 19.95 11.97
C PHE A 220 6.68 20.75 10.67
N GLU A 221 6.85 20.08 9.53
CA GLU A 221 7.08 20.71 8.22
C GLU A 221 5.79 21.28 7.60
N ASP A 222 4.60 20.71 7.92
CA ASP A 222 3.31 21.04 7.32
C ASP A 222 2.28 21.44 8.38
N GLN A 223 2.03 22.75 8.47
CA GLN A 223 1.06 23.32 9.42
C GLN A 223 -0.39 22.91 9.12
N SER A 224 -0.73 22.62 7.86
CA SER A 224 -2.05 22.14 7.46
C SER A 224 -2.29 20.73 7.97
N LEU A 225 -1.30 19.86 7.83
CA LEU A 225 -1.32 18.53 8.43
C LEU A 225 -1.45 18.60 9.95
N LYS A 226 -0.63 19.42 10.62
CA LYS A 226 -0.72 19.61 12.08
C LYS A 226 -2.11 20.01 12.53
N SER A 227 -2.71 20.97 11.86
CA SER A 227 -4.07 21.45 12.16
C SER A 227 -5.11 20.35 11.94
N HIS A 228 -4.95 19.56 10.87
CA HIS A 228 -5.81 18.41 10.59
C HIS A 228 -5.72 17.36 11.71
N LEU A 229 -4.50 16.96 12.08
CA LEU A 229 -4.26 15.98 13.15
C LEU A 229 -4.84 16.41 14.50
N LEU A 230 -4.66 17.67 14.88
CA LEU A 230 -5.25 18.20 16.12
C LEU A 230 -6.77 18.15 16.10
N ASN A 231 -7.40 18.50 14.98
CA ASN A 231 -8.85 18.40 14.84
C ASN A 231 -9.33 16.95 14.91
N PHE A 232 -8.60 16.04 14.26
CA PHE A 232 -8.89 14.61 14.27
C PHE A 232 -8.80 14.03 15.70
N LEU A 233 -7.71 14.30 16.43
CA LEU A 233 -7.50 13.81 17.78
C LEU A 233 -8.59 14.32 18.76
N ARG A 234 -9.01 15.58 18.62
CA ARG A 234 -10.12 16.12 19.43
C ARG A 234 -11.44 15.41 19.16
N GLN A 235 -11.75 15.11 17.90
CA GLN A 235 -12.96 14.38 17.53
C GLN A 235 -12.92 12.90 17.95
N ALA A 236 -11.73 12.35 18.08
CA ALA A 236 -11.47 10.98 18.50
C ALA A 236 -11.36 10.82 20.03
N ASP A 237 -11.77 11.83 20.79
CA ASP A 237 -11.78 11.86 22.27
C ASP A 237 -10.39 11.73 22.93
N PHE A 238 -9.36 12.21 22.24
CA PHE A 238 -8.05 12.40 22.84
C PHE A 238 -8.01 13.81 23.48
N ASN A 239 -7.73 13.90 24.77
CA ASN A 239 -7.62 15.19 25.48
C ASN A 239 -6.34 15.97 25.08
N ILE A 240 -5.94 15.89 23.81
CA ILE A 240 -4.76 16.54 23.26
C ILE A 240 -5.19 17.86 22.63
N SER A 241 -4.71 18.95 23.19
CA SER A 241 -5.02 20.31 22.73
C SER A 241 -3.99 20.86 21.75
N ASN A 242 -2.72 20.41 21.85
CA ASN A 242 -1.65 20.82 20.95
C ASN A 242 -0.55 19.74 20.85
N VAL A 243 0.26 19.83 19.80
CA VAL A 243 1.47 19.03 19.59
C VAL A 243 2.61 20.00 19.34
N ILE A 244 3.63 19.94 20.18
CA ILE A 244 4.83 20.80 20.13
C ILE A 244 6.00 19.93 19.73
N THR A 245 6.64 20.26 18.63
CA THR A 245 7.81 19.51 18.12
C THR A 245 9.00 20.44 18.01
N ASP A 246 10.05 20.14 18.77
CA ASP A 246 11.34 20.81 18.74
C ASP A 246 12.31 20.02 17.85
N VAL A 247 13.13 20.75 17.09
CA VAL A 247 14.20 20.16 16.28
C VAL A 247 15.51 20.24 17.05
N ILE A 248 16.05 19.10 17.40
CA ILE A 248 17.30 18.99 18.10
C ILE A 248 18.38 18.52 17.12
N LYS A 249 19.47 19.30 17.02
CA LYS A 249 20.65 18.94 16.23
C LYS A 249 21.79 18.59 17.18
N GLU A 250 22.22 17.36 17.13
CA GLU A 250 23.34 16.87 17.95
C GLU A 250 24.55 16.54 17.07
N GLN A 251 25.72 16.89 17.53
CA GLN A 251 26.98 16.54 16.87
C GLN A 251 27.19 15.03 16.94
N ILE A 252 27.43 14.41 15.81
CA ILE A 252 27.72 12.97 15.76
C ILE A 252 29.19 12.78 16.13
N PRO A 253 29.50 12.00 17.19
CA PRO A 253 30.88 11.63 17.50
C PRO A 253 31.55 11.01 16.27
N GLU A 254 32.79 11.37 15.98
CA GLU A 254 33.53 10.99 14.76
C GLU A 254 33.54 9.46 14.51
N LYS A 255 33.58 8.66 15.58
CA LYS A 255 33.51 7.21 15.52
C LYS A 255 32.20 6.71 14.88
N TYR A 256 31.07 7.27 15.27
CA TYR A 256 29.75 6.88 14.73
C TYR A 256 29.53 7.47 13.34
N LEU A 257 30.04 8.68 13.07
CA LEU A 257 29.95 9.28 11.74
C LEU A 257 30.62 8.38 10.68
N LYS A 258 31.81 7.84 10.97
CA LYS A 258 32.49 6.89 10.08
C LYS A 258 31.67 5.63 9.85
N MET A 259 31.05 5.10 10.89
CA MET A 259 30.18 3.91 10.81
C MET A 259 28.94 4.17 9.92
N PHE A 260 28.25 5.29 10.12
CA PHE A 260 27.10 5.66 9.30
C PHE A 260 27.47 5.89 7.84
N LEU A 261 28.60 6.52 7.56
CA LEU A 261 29.06 6.76 6.18
C LEU A 261 29.46 5.46 5.46
N SER A 262 29.84 4.41 6.21
CA SER A 262 30.20 3.10 5.63
C SER A 262 29.01 2.13 5.52
N SER A 263 27.87 2.42 6.15
CA SER A 263 26.69 1.55 6.09
C SER A 263 25.98 1.68 4.74
N ASP A 264 25.68 0.56 4.09
CA ASP A 264 24.91 0.53 2.84
C ASP A 264 23.41 0.79 3.03
N GLU A 265 22.92 0.72 4.26
CA GLU A 265 21.53 1.01 4.61
C GLU A 265 21.17 2.51 4.57
N ILE A 266 22.18 3.40 4.61
CA ILE A 266 21.96 4.84 4.59
C ILE A 266 21.99 5.36 3.15
N PRO A 267 20.92 6.02 2.69
CA PRO A 267 20.86 6.60 1.35
C PRO A 267 22.00 7.58 1.07
N ALA A 268 22.49 7.61 -0.18
CA ALA A 268 23.61 8.45 -0.59
C ALA A 268 23.39 9.95 -0.26
N VAL A 269 22.17 10.45 -0.43
CA VAL A 269 21.78 11.82 -0.11
C VAL A 269 21.95 12.12 1.39
N GLU A 270 21.59 11.19 2.26
CA GLU A 270 21.75 11.35 3.71
C GLU A 270 23.21 11.21 4.12
N LYS A 271 23.99 10.32 3.49
CA LYS A 271 25.44 10.24 3.68
C LYS A 271 26.13 11.57 3.32
N GLU A 272 25.72 12.22 2.23
CA GLU A 272 26.28 13.51 1.81
C GLU A 272 25.93 14.63 2.80
N ARG A 273 24.69 14.63 3.31
CA ARG A 273 24.27 15.54 4.37
C ARG A 273 25.08 15.33 5.66
N LEU A 274 25.23 14.08 6.09
CA LEU A 274 26.03 13.72 7.28
C LEU A 274 27.50 14.13 7.14
N ARG A 275 28.08 13.99 5.93
CA ARG A 275 29.46 14.48 5.65
C ARG A 275 29.58 16.00 5.79
N LYS A 276 28.54 16.73 5.33
CA LYS A 276 28.56 18.19 5.29
C LYS A 276 28.28 18.81 6.67
N ASP A 277 27.28 18.29 7.36
CA ASP A 277 26.75 18.92 8.58
C ASP A 277 27.34 18.31 9.87
N GLY A 278 27.77 17.04 9.82
CA GLY A 278 28.30 16.31 10.96
C GLY A 278 27.31 16.18 12.12
N THR A 279 26.02 16.45 11.86
CA THR A 279 24.98 16.48 12.89
C THR A 279 23.88 15.48 12.56
N PHE A 280 23.33 14.85 13.61
CA PHE A 280 22.10 14.12 13.55
C PHE A 280 20.95 15.06 13.96
N THR A 281 19.91 15.08 13.14
CA THR A 281 18.71 15.85 13.44
C THR A 281 17.63 14.90 13.92
N HIS A 282 17.16 15.07 15.16
CA HIS A 282 15.99 14.35 15.65
C HIS A 282 14.93 15.34 16.13
N TYR A 283 13.71 14.83 16.16
CA TYR A 283 12.54 15.59 16.58
C TYR A 283 12.18 15.18 18.00
N LYS A 284 11.81 16.13 18.84
CA LYS A 284 11.32 15.88 20.19
C LYS A 284 9.91 16.42 20.30
N THR A 285 8.96 15.53 20.33
CA THR A 285 7.53 15.90 20.40
C THR A 285 6.99 15.78 21.80
N THR A 286 6.23 16.80 22.18
CA THR A 286 5.50 16.90 23.44
C THR A 286 4.03 17.17 23.13
N PHE A 287 3.15 16.42 23.76
CA PHE A 287 1.71 16.57 23.67
C PHE A 287 1.18 17.45 24.78
N GLU A 288 0.42 18.48 24.44
CA GLU A 288 -0.29 19.32 25.41
C GLU A 288 -1.68 18.75 25.66
N HIS A 289 -1.95 18.43 26.91
CA HIS A 289 -3.25 17.97 27.39
C HIS A 289 -3.95 19.08 28.15
N THR A 290 -5.23 19.33 27.86
CA THR A 290 -6.08 20.25 28.60
C THR A 290 -7.01 19.46 29.52
N ILE A 291 -6.87 19.64 30.83
CA ILE A 291 -7.66 18.96 31.84
C ILE A 291 -8.56 19.98 32.57
N LEU A 292 -9.86 19.68 32.67
CA LEU A 292 -10.79 20.43 33.48
C LEU A 292 -10.61 20.02 34.95
N ALA A 293 -10.08 20.92 35.78
CA ALA A 293 -9.97 20.78 37.20
C ALA A 293 -11.01 21.65 37.94
N ASN A 294 -11.15 21.49 39.24
CA ASN A 294 -12.14 22.24 40.04
C ASN A 294 -11.91 23.76 40.04
N ASP A 295 -10.71 24.21 39.70
CA ASP A 295 -10.26 25.61 39.64
C ASP A 295 -10.14 26.15 38.21
N GLY A 296 -10.57 25.39 37.21
CA GLY A 296 -10.55 25.80 35.79
C GLY A 296 -9.76 24.84 34.90
N GLU A 297 -9.42 25.29 33.66
CA GLU A 297 -8.62 24.51 32.74
C GLU A 297 -7.15 24.60 33.11
N SER A 298 -6.51 23.43 33.20
CA SER A 298 -5.05 23.28 33.40
C SER A 298 -4.41 22.56 32.23
N LYS A 299 -3.22 23.01 31.81
CA LYS A 299 -2.44 22.42 30.71
C LYS A 299 -1.29 21.61 31.25
N PHE A 300 -1.15 20.39 30.75
CA PHE A 300 -0.07 19.46 31.08
C PHE A 300 0.66 19.05 29.82
N TYR A 301 1.95 18.80 29.92
CA TYR A 301 2.82 18.49 28.80
C TYR A 301 3.44 17.12 29.00
N LEU A 302 3.12 16.18 28.11
CA LEU A 302 3.64 14.82 28.13
C LEU A 302 4.56 14.58 26.94
N PRO A 303 5.80 14.14 27.15
CA PRO A 303 6.66 13.71 26.05
C PRO A 303 6.07 12.46 25.38
N LYS A 304 6.39 12.26 24.09
CA LYS A 304 5.87 11.15 23.28
C LYS A 304 6.07 9.77 23.92
N GLU A 305 7.14 9.59 24.67
CA GLU A 305 7.49 8.34 25.34
C GLU A 305 6.51 7.96 26.47
N LEU A 306 5.73 8.91 26.96
CA LEU A 306 4.69 8.69 27.97
C LEU A 306 3.28 8.60 27.38
N GLU A 307 3.14 8.82 26.07
CA GLU A 307 1.88 8.64 25.39
C GLU A 307 1.52 7.17 25.13
N SER A 308 0.23 6.90 24.95
CA SER A 308 -0.22 5.56 24.61
C SER A 308 0.23 5.15 23.20
N LEU A 309 0.50 3.86 23.01
CA LEU A 309 0.77 3.33 21.67
C LEU A 309 -0.37 3.61 20.69
N GLY A 310 -1.62 3.60 21.16
CA GLY A 310 -2.80 3.92 20.37
C GLY A 310 -2.80 5.37 19.89
N THR A 311 -2.40 6.33 20.75
CA THR A 311 -2.24 7.75 20.37
C THR A 311 -1.20 7.90 19.26
N LEU A 312 -0.01 7.32 19.47
CA LEU A 312 1.10 7.40 18.52
C LEU A 312 0.74 6.70 17.18
N ARG A 313 0.10 5.54 17.24
CA ARG A 313 -0.37 4.81 16.05
C ARG A 313 -1.41 5.61 15.29
N THR A 314 -2.39 6.19 15.99
CA THR A 314 -3.42 7.05 15.37
C THR A 314 -2.80 8.25 14.66
N PHE A 315 -1.86 8.93 15.32
CA PHE A 315 -1.14 10.07 14.75
C PHE A 315 -0.42 9.70 13.45
N GLY A 316 0.26 8.54 13.45
CA GLY A 316 0.97 8.02 12.28
C GLY A 316 0.05 7.59 11.14
N VAL A 317 -0.98 6.79 11.43
CA VAL A 317 -1.94 6.30 10.43
C VAL A 317 -2.71 7.46 9.79
N GLU A 318 -3.20 8.40 10.60
CA GLU A 318 -3.94 9.56 10.10
C GLU A 318 -3.06 10.49 9.25
N THR A 319 -1.77 10.61 9.58
CA THR A 319 -0.80 11.32 8.73
C THR A 319 -0.69 10.66 7.34
N ALA A 320 -0.56 9.33 7.28
CA ALA A 320 -0.48 8.61 6.02
C ALA A 320 -1.79 8.76 5.21
N ILE A 321 -2.94 8.62 5.87
CA ILE A 321 -4.27 8.81 5.27
C ILE A 321 -4.43 10.24 4.73
N TYR A 322 -4.00 11.26 5.48
CA TYR A 322 -4.05 12.65 5.02
C TYR A 322 -3.32 12.84 3.69
N TYR A 323 -2.08 12.37 3.59
CA TYR A 323 -1.30 12.53 2.35
C TYR A 323 -1.87 11.75 1.17
N VAL A 324 -2.34 10.51 1.38
CA VAL A 324 -2.93 9.75 0.27
C VAL A 324 -4.24 10.37 -0.21
N GLN A 325 -5.00 11.02 0.67
CA GLN A 325 -6.20 11.76 0.28
C GLN A 325 -5.88 13.02 -0.54
N GLN A 326 -4.78 13.72 -0.24
CA GLN A 326 -4.33 14.87 -1.02
C GLN A 326 -3.81 14.49 -2.42
N THR A 327 -3.17 13.34 -2.53
CA THR A 327 -2.52 12.89 -3.77
C THR A 327 -3.37 11.94 -4.61
N GLY A 328 -4.49 11.43 -4.05
CA GLY A 328 -5.29 10.37 -4.69
C GLY A 328 -4.53 9.03 -4.76
N ALA A 329 -3.65 8.75 -3.80
CA ALA A 329 -2.79 7.58 -3.81
C ALA A 329 -3.49 6.32 -3.28
N PHE A 330 -2.87 5.16 -3.56
CA PHE A 330 -3.19 3.86 -2.97
C PHE A 330 -2.35 3.62 -1.73
N LEU A 331 -2.99 3.18 -0.64
CA LEU A 331 -2.36 2.88 0.65
C LEU A 331 -2.79 1.51 1.16
N PRO A 332 -1.91 0.52 1.21
CA PRO A 332 -2.17 -0.74 1.88
C PRO A 332 -1.71 -0.69 3.36
N ILE A 333 -2.56 -1.18 4.29
CA ILE A 333 -2.24 -1.26 5.73
C ILE A 333 -2.53 -2.66 6.24
N ASP A 334 -1.52 -3.30 6.81
CA ASP A 334 -1.66 -4.60 7.44
C ASP A 334 -2.09 -4.44 8.91
N GLU A 335 -3.06 -5.28 9.33
CA GLU A 335 -3.63 -5.27 10.69
C GLU A 335 -3.95 -3.85 11.18
N ILE A 336 -4.85 -3.16 10.45
CA ILE A 336 -5.15 -1.75 10.72
C ILE A 336 -5.60 -1.50 12.16
N GLU A 337 -6.24 -2.49 12.81
CA GLU A 337 -6.68 -2.41 14.20
C GLU A 337 -5.54 -2.45 15.22
N ASN A 338 -4.29 -2.75 14.81
CA ASN A 338 -3.18 -2.89 15.74
C ASN A 338 -3.01 -1.65 16.62
N SER A 339 -3.07 -1.86 17.95
CA SER A 339 -3.01 -0.82 18.99
C SER A 339 -4.15 0.21 18.96
N LEU A 340 -5.21 0.01 18.16
CA LEU A 340 -6.35 0.92 18.09
C LEU A 340 -7.57 0.37 18.82
N HIS A 341 -8.27 1.25 19.56
CA HIS A 341 -9.58 0.91 20.10
C HIS A 341 -10.58 0.70 18.94
N PRO A 342 -11.49 -0.28 19.01
CA PRO A 342 -12.48 -0.56 17.96
C PRO A 342 -13.28 0.64 17.44
N GLN A 343 -13.72 1.52 18.33
CA GLN A 343 -14.47 2.72 17.94
C GLN A 343 -13.59 3.71 17.16
N LEU A 344 -12.33 3.81 17.54
CA LEU A 344 -11.36 4.66 16.86
C LEU A 344 -11.05 4.14 15.46
N LEU A 345 -10.85 2.82 15.30
CA LEU A 345 -10.71 2.19 13.99
C LEU A 345 -11.90 2.53 13.08
N ARG A 346 -13.12 2.34 13.60
CA ARG A 346 -14.35 2.67 12.85
C ARG A 346 -14.40 4.16 12.48
N PHE A 347 -13.98 5.05 13.38
CA PHE A 347 -13.92 6.49 13.14
C PHE A 347 -12.94 6.85 12.03
N ILE A 348 -11.70 6.27 12.05
CA ILE A 348 -10.69 6.47 11.01
C ILE A 348 -11.24 6.07 9.62
N LEU A 349 -11.83 4.88 9.52
CA LEU A 349 -12.38 4.38 8.25
C LEU A 349 -13.54 5.26 7.74
N LEU A 350 -14.41 5.71 8.63
CA LEU A 350 -15.50 6.62 8.28
C LEU A 350 -15.00 8.00 7.83
N ASP A 351 -14.00 8.58 8.51
CA ASP A 351 -13.41 9.85 8.13
C ASP A 351 -12.75 9.77 6.76
N PHE A 352 -12.01 8.67 6.50
CA PHE A 352 -11.45 8.40 5.17
C PHE A 352 -12.53 8.38 4.08
N LEU A 353 -13.64 7.68 4.31
CA LEU A 353 -14.70 7.52 3.32
C LEU A 353 -15.49 8.81 3.09
N ARG A 354 -15.69 9.63 4.12
CA ARG A 354 -16.46 10.90 4.01
C ARG A 354 -15.79 11.92 3.09
N LYS A 355 -14.48 11.91 2.99
CA LYS A 355 -13.72 12.82 2.11
C LYS A 355 -13.76 12.28 0.68
N ARG A 356 -14.34 13.02 -0.25
CA ARG A 356 -14.51 12.62 -1.67
C ARG A 356 -13.19 12.82 -2.43
N THR A 357 -12.32 11.83 -2.40
CA THR A 357 -11.03 11.83 -3.09
C THR A 357 -10.89 10.59 -3.99
N LYS A 358 -9.86 10.54 -4.81
CA LYS A 358 -9.50 9.34 -5.59
C LYS A 358 -8.58 8.37 -4.82
N ALA A 359 -8.29 8.65 -3.54
CA ALA A 359 -7.47 7.77 -2.73
C ALA A 359 -8.11 6.38 -2.57
N GLN A 360 -7.28 5.34 -2.59
CA GLN A 360 -7.69 3.96 -2.32
C GLN A 360 -6.99 3.46 -1.05
N LEU A 361 -7.76 2.80 -0.18
CA LEU A 361 -7.28 2.18 1.04
C LEU A 361 -7.59 0.68 1.00
N LEU A 362 -6.55 -0.15 1.12
CA LEU A 362 -6.66 -1.59 1.30
C LEU A 362 -6.19 -1.95 2.70
N VAL A 363 -7.03 -2.61 3.48
CA VAL A 363 -6.64 -2.98 4.85
C VAL A 363 -6.82 -4.48 5.08
N THR A 364 -5.95 -5.09 5.86
CA THR A 364 -6.25 -6.37 6.48
C THR A 364 -6.73 -6.15 7.90
N THR A 365 -7.59 -7.02 8.39
CA THR A 365 -8.12 -6.92 9.75
C THR A 365 -8.59 -8.27 10.28
N HIS A 366 -8.50 -8.45 11.61
CA HIS A 366 -9.14 -9.50 12.36
C HIS A 366 -10.40 -9.02 13.12
N TYR A 367 -10.68 -7.72 13.05
CA TYR A 367 -11.79 -7.11 13.76
C TYR A 367 -13.12 -7.33 13.01
N ASP A 368 -13.73 -8.50 13.24
CA ASP A 368 -14.98 -8.96 12.61
C ASP A 368 -16.23 -8.09 12.89
N PRO A 369 -16.33 -7.27 13.99
CA PRO A 369 -17.50 -6.43 14.18
C PRO A 369 -17.76 -5.39 13.07
N LEU A 370 -16.75 -5.02 12.25
CA LEU A 370 -16.97 -4.16 11.07
C LEU A 370 -17.90 -4.84 10.03
N LEU A 371 -17.99 -6.17 10.01
CA LEU A 371 -18.90 -6.90 9.12
C LEU A 371 -20.38 -6.64 9.46
N ASN A 372 -20.71 -6.21 10.68
CA ASN A 372 -22.07 -5.77 11.02
C ASN A 372 -22.47 -4.48 10.30
N ASP A 373 -21.51 -3.62 10.03
CA ASP A 373 -21.77 -2.34 9.37
C ASP A 373 -22.13 -2.48 7.87
N ILE A 374 -22.09 -3.73 7.35
CA ILE A 374 -22.48 -4.09 5.99
C ILE A 374 -23.95 -4.53 5.93
N SER A 375 -24.43 -5.22 6.98
CA SER A 375 -25.77 -5.86 7.03
C SER A 375 -26.84 -5.07 7.79
N ARG A 376 -26.49 -3.90 8.31
CA ARG A 376 -27.46 -2.99 8.97
C ARG A 376 -28.51 -2.47 7.97
N PRO A 377 -29.66 -1.94 8.46
CA PRO A 377 -30.57 -1.16 7.62
C PRO A 377 -29.83 -0.08 6.83
N ASP A 378 -30.34 0.29 5.66
CA ASP A 378 -29.60 1.15 4.69
C ASP A 378 -29.15 2.50 5.27
N ASP A 379 -29.90 3.06 6.22
CA ASP A 379 -29.56 4.29 6.95
C ASP A 379 -28.40 4.13 7.94
N GLN A 380 -28.04 2.91 8.30
CA GLN A 380 -26.98 2.57 9.25
C GLN A 380 -25.82 1.80 8.65
N LYS A 381 -25.93 1.40 7.38
CA LYS A 381 -24.82 0.76 6.66
C LYS A 381 -23.66 1.72 6.48
N ILE A 382 -22.45 1.20 6.55
CA ILE A 382 -21.23 1.96 6.34
C ILE A 382 -20.47 1.44 5.13
N PHE A 383 -20.27 0.12 5.04
CA PHE A 383 -19.44 -0.49 4.02
C PHE A 383 -20.28 -1.23 2.98
N ARG A 384 -19.75 -1.27 1.78
CA ARG A 384 -20.28 -2.02 0.65
C ARG A 384 -19.89 -3.50 0.79
N LYS A 385 -20.72 -4.41 0.27
CA LYS A 385 -20.42 -5.86 0.26
C LYS A 385 -19.22 -6.19 -0.63
N ASP A 386 -19.08 -5.50 -1.75
CA ASP A 386 -18.01 -5.68 -2.70
C ASP A 386 -16.66 -5.11 -2.22
N SER A 387 -16.64 -4.39 -1.08
CA SER A 387 -15.40 -3.97 -0.43
C SER A 387 -14.81 -5.03 0.51
N VAL A 388 -15.46 -6.18 0.70
CA VAL A 388 -15.01 -7.23 1.63
C VAL A 388 -14.45 -8.41 0.87
N TRP A 389 -13.25 -8.79 1.25
CA TRP A 389 -12.50 -9.91 0.70
C TRP A 389 -12.11 -10.89 1.79
N PHE A 390 -11.91 -12.14 1.39
CA PHE A 390 -11.48 -13.21 2.26
C PHE A 390 -10.23 -13.87 1.73
N THR A 391 -9.36 -14.33 2.64
CA THR A 391 -8.27 -15.24 2.36
C THR A 391 -8.46 -16.53 3.14
N GLU A 392 -8.32 -17.67 2.47
CA GLU A 392 -8.47 -18.98 3.06
C GLU A 392 -7.29 -19.87 2.70
N LYS A 393 -6.62 -20.43 3.71
CA LYS A 393 -5.55 -21.40 3.49
C LYS A 393 -6.14 -22.79 3.32
N LYS A 394 -5.80 -23.45 2.22
CA LYS A 394 -6.22 -24.82 1.92
C LYS A 394 -5.28 -25.85 2.53
N GLU A 395 -5.69 -27.12 2.57
CA GLU A 395 -4.94 -28.23 3.16
C GLU A 395 -3.54 -28.41 2.56
N ASN A 396 -3.38 -28.16 1.27
CA ASN A 396 -2.08 -28.19 0.57
C ASN A 396 -1.22 -26.92 0.78
N GLY A 397 -1.65 -26.02 1.67
CA GLY A 397 -0.91 -24.84 2.08
C GLY A 397 -1.04 -23.62 1.17
N HIS A 398 -1.71 -23.71 0.01
CA HIS A 398 -1.97 -22.54 -0.82
C HIS A 398 -3.12 -21.68 -0.27
N THR A 399 -3.15 -20.42 -0.65
CA THR A 399 -4.17 -19.44 -0.28
C THR A 399 -5.10 -19.16 -1.44
N ASP A 400 -6.42 -19.21 -1.19
CA ASP A 400 -7.44 -18.66 -2.06
C ASP A 400 -7.81 -17.23 -1.62
N VAL A 401 -8.18 -16.38 -2.60
CA VAL A 401 -8.66 -15.01 -2.39
C VAL A 401 -10.01 -14.87 -3.10
N TYR A 402 -11.05 -14.43 -2.40
CA TYR A 402 -12.39 -14.27 -2.96
C TYR A 402 -13.18 -13.17 -2.28
N SER A 403 -14.14 -12.58 -3.01
CA SER A 403 -14.97 -11.48 -2.50
C SER A 403 -16.23 -11.98 -1.80
N LEU A 404 -16.67 -11.26 -0.76
CA LEU A 404 -17.99 -11.45 -0.18
C LEU A 404 -19.11 -11.32 -1.24
N ALA A 405 -18.92 -10.48 -2.25
CA ALA A 405 -19.91 -10.26 -3.31
C ALA A 405 -20.14 -11.49 -4.20
N GLU A 406 -19.26 -12.49 -4.19
CA GLU A 406 -19.43 -13.76 -4.94
C GLU A 406 -20.46 -14.69 -4.29
N PHE A 407 -20.76 -14.50 -3.00
CA PHE A 407 -21.70 -15.35 -2.28
C PHE A 407 -23.16 -14.98 -2.59
N ARG A 408 -23.97 -15.98 -2.85
CA ARG A 408 -25.41 -15.82 -3.11
C ARG A 408 -26.20 -15.74 -1.79
N GLY A 409 -27.28 -15.02 -1.81
CA GLY A 409 -28.22 -14.99 -0.68
C GLY A 409 -27.83 -14.11 0.49
N LEU A 410 -26.81 -13.28 0.38
CA LEU A 410 -26.33 -12.35 1.43
C LEU A 410 -27.46 -11.46 2.00
N ASN A 411 -28.45 -11.08 1.16
CA ASN A 411 -29.58 -10.26 1.58
C ASN A 411 -30.55 -10.98 2.53
N ARG A 412 -30.44 -12.32 2.66
CA ARG A 412 -31.25 -13.14 3.57
C ARG A 412 -30.60 -13.34 4.94
N LEU A 413 -29.33 -12.95 5.07
CA LEU A 413 -28.57 -13.06 6.32
C LEU A 413 -28.96 -11.89 7.25
N SER A 414 -29.29 -12.20 8.48
CA SER A 414 -29.55 -11.20 9.52
C SER A 414 -28.28 -10.50 9.99
N SER A 415 -27.11 -11.14 9.86
CA SER A 415 -25.80 -10.61 10.19
C SER A 415 -24.72 -11.32 9.41
N ILE A 416 -23.92 -10.56 8.67
CA ILE A 416 -22.74 -11.08 7.95
C ILE A 416 -21.66 -11.51 8.96
N GLN A 417 -21.47 -10.77 10.06
CA GLN A 417 -20.54 -11.15 11.12
C GLN A 417 -20.90 -12.53 11.70
N LYS A 418 -22.18 -12.78 12.04
CA LYS A 418 -22.58 -14.09 12.56
C LYS A 418 -22.33 -15.21 11.56
N ALA A 419 -22.62 -14.97 10.29
CA ALA A 419 -22.37 -15.96 9.24
C ALA A 419 -20.85 -16.23 9.07
N TYR A 420 -20.02 -15.20 9.16
CA TYR A 420 -18.56 -15.33 9.16
C TYR A 420 -18.08 -16.18 10.35
N ASN A 421 -18.53 -15.86 11.57
CA ASN A 421 -18.16 -16.58 12.80
C ASN A 421 -18.67 -18.04 12.83
N GLN A 422 -19.66 -18.37 12.02
CA GLN A 422 -20.14 -19.74 11.80
C GLN A 422 -19.38 -20.49 10.70
N GLY A 423 -18.37 -19.86 10.07
CA GLY A 423 -17.59 -20.45 9.00
C GLY A 423 -18.30 -20.49 7.63
N ASN A 424 -19.45 -19.81 7.47
CA ASN A 424 -20.25 -19.89 6.23
C ASN A 424 -19.53 -19.31 5.01
N PHE A 425 -18.46 -18.55 5.21
CA PHE A 425 -17.64 -17.97 4.16
C PHE A 425 -16.26 -18.64 4.04
N GLY A 426 -15.98 -19.70 4.78
CA GLY A 426 -14.70 -20.42 4.73
C GLY A 426 -13.62 -19.81 5.62
N ALA A 427 -13.22 -18.60 5.42
CA ALA A 427 -12.05 -17.91 5.99
C ALA A 427 -11.97 -17.77 7.53
N PHE A 428 -12.81 -18.47 8.29
CA PHE A 428 -12.85 -18.44 9.75
C PHE A 428 -11.89 -19.49 10.36
N PRO A 429 -11.19 -19.19 11.48
CA PRO A 429 -10.32 -20.16 12.13
C PRO A 429 -11.08 -21.39 12.62
N GLN A 430 -10.67 -22.59 12.19
CA GLN A 430 -11.14 -23.84 12.77
C GLN A 430 -10.20 -24.23 13.91
N ILE A 431 -10.63 -23.99 15.14
CA ILE A 431 -9.89 -24.33 16.36
C ILE A 431 -10.66 -25.45 17.05
N ASP A 432 -10.08 -26.63 17.15
CA ASP A 432 -10.58 -27.71 17.98
C ASP A 432 -10.35 -27.34 19.46
N LEU A 433 -11.43 -27.05 20.19
CA LEU A 433 -11.43 -26.71 21.62
C LEU A 433 -11.72 -27.94 22.48
#